data_d926eb529c8a4b14950edfb7a6fb9575
#
_entry.id   d926eb529c8a4b14950edfb7a6fb9575
#
_cell.length_a   1.000
_cell.length_b   1.000
_cell.length_c   1.000
_cell.angle_alpha   90.00
_cell.angle_beta   90.00
_cell.angle_gamma   90.00
#
_symmetry.space_group_name_H-M   'P 1'
#
loop_
_entity.id
_entity.type
_entity.pdbx_description
1 polymer ?
#
loop_
_entity_poly.entity_id
_entity_poly.type
_entity_poly.pdbx_seq_one_letter_code
_entity_poly.pdbx_strand_id
1 'polypeptide(L)'
;GGPVDLSFTERLPNIRAILFLSQPGMEGGNAVSDILSGAVSPSGRLTDSWALRYEDYPNAESFSYLSGDLSREEYREGIYVGYRYFDSFSVPLRYGFGEGLSYTDFSIRLESLRFLEGEAESALSYGSTLLSGLGLQSGDRGERTEDREEQAEGVEREPALELSIRVENTGSRYAGRECVQIYASLPAGELEKEHRRLIGFRKTALLSPGESEEFLLRIPIYLLASYDEKRSAYLLERGRYGIWIGGSLRASKAVWKLRLEREAVLLKLRPELSIREE
;
A
#
# COMPACT_ATOMS: atom_id res chain seq x y z
N GLY A 1 10.81 -17.12 -9.08
CA GLY A 1 11.83 -16.74 -8.18
C GLY A 1 11.68 -15.32 -7.67
N GLY A 2 12.51 -14.99 -6.72
CA GLY A 2 12.61 -13.64 -6.17
C GLY A 2 13.42 -12.69 -7.06
N PRO A 3 13.72 -11.48 -6.57
CA PRO A 3 14.61 -10.53 -7.21
C PRO A 3 15.98 -11.14 -7.52
N VAL A 4 16.54 -10.76 -8.65
CA VAL A 4 17.88 -11.17 -9.08
C VAL A 4 18.68 -9.94 -9.47
N ASP A 5 20.01 -10.02 -9.42
CA ASP A 5 20.86 -8.94 -9.91
C ASP A 5 20.71 -8.79 -11.43
N LEU A 6 20.26 -7.63 -11.84
CA LEU A 6 20.07 -7.24 -13.25
C LEU A 6 21.12 -6.21 -13.72
N SER A 7 22.18 -5.97 -12.97
CA SER A 7 23.22 -4.99 -13.31
C SER A 7 23.87 -5.28 -14.67
N PHE A 8 23.97 -6.55 -15.04
CA PHE A 8 24.50 -6.96 -16.35
C PHE A 8 23.72 -6.39 -17.53
N THR A 9 22.42 -6.08 -17.35
CA THR A 9 21.58 -5.54 -18.44
C THR A 9 22.04 -4.18 -18.92
N GLU A 10 22.71 -3.40 -18.07
CA GLU A 10 23.25 -2.08 -18.41
C GLU A 10 24.30 -2.15 -19.51
N ARG A 11 24.99 -3.29 -19.61
CA ARG A 11 26.04 -3.55 -20.62
C ARG A 11 25.49 -4.11 -21.93
N LEU A 12 24.17 -4.37 -21.99
CA LEU A 12 23.50 -5.02 -23.10
C LEU A 12 22.46 -4.09 -23.73
N PRO A 13 22.86 -3.15 -24.60
CA PRO A 13 21.97 -2.12 -25.15
C PRO A 13 20.82 -2.68 -25.98
N ASN A 14 20.89 -3.95 -26.39
CA ASN A 14 19.85 -4.62 -27.16
C ASN A 14 18.69 -5.15 -26.29
N ILE A 15 18.84 -5.19 -24.97
CA ILE A 15 17.73 -5.52 -24.07
C ILE A 15 16.79 -4.31 -23.99
N ARG A 16 15.57 -4.46 -24.52
CA ARG A 16 14.58 -3.40 -24.59
C ARG A 16 13.49 -3.52 -23.53
N ALA A 17 13.24 -4.73 -23.03
CA ALA A 17 12.25 -5.00 -21.99
C ALA A 17 12.67 -6.21 -21.16
N ILE A 18 12.18 -6.27 -19.94
CA ILE A 18 12.37 -7.38 -19.02
C ILE A 18 10.98 -7.80 -18.54
N LEU A 19 10.64 -9.07 -18.72
CA LEU A 19 9.40 -9.65 -18.21
C LEU A 19 9.75 -10.55 -17.02
N PHE A 20 9.33 -10.14 -15.83
CA PHE A 20 9.51 -10.92 -14.61
C PHE A 20 8.29 -11.81 -14.38
N LEU A 21 8.47 -13.11 -14.39
CA LEU A 21 7.40 -14.09 -14.33
C LEU A 21 7.10 -14.62 -12.93
N SER A 22 8.02 -14.43 -11.97
CA SER A 22 7.91 -15.01 -10.63
C SER A 22 7.63 -16.52 -10.69
N GLN A 23 6.46 -16.96 -10.26
CA GLN A 23 6.00 -18.37 -10.29
C GLN A 23 4.67 -18.46 -11.04
N PRO A 24 4.67 -18.58 -12.37
CA PRO A 24 3.49 -18.37 -13.20
C PRO A 24 2.48 -19.54 -13.20
N GLY A 25 2.80 -20.68 -12.55
CA GLY A 25 1.93 -21.85 -12.52
C GLY A 25 1.86 -22.62 -13.83
N MET A 26 0.88 -23.51 -13.97
CA MET A 26 0.76 -24.42 -15.13
C MET A 26 0.48 -23.68 -16.45
N GLU A 27 -0.27 -22.59 -16.42
CA GLU A 27 -0.63 -21.78 -17.60
C GLU A 27 0.40 -20.71 -17.93
N GLY A 28 1.56 -20.72 -17.29
CA GLY A 28 2.60 -19.70 -17.43
C GLY A 28 3.09 -19.52 -18.86
N GLY A 29 3.22 -20.60 -19.63
CA GLY A 29 3.61 -20.56 -21.03
C GLY A 29 2.60 -19.81 -21.90
N ASN A 30 1.30 -20.08 -21.73
CA ASN A 30 0.24 -19.40 -22.44
C ASN A 30 0.19 -17.91 -22.06
N ALA A 31 0.25 -17.58 -20.76
CA ALA A 31 0.25 -16.21 -20.29
C ALA A 31 1.43 -15.37 -20.84
N VAL A 32 2.62 -15.96 -20.91
CA VAL A 32 3.80 -15.31 -21.51
C VAL A 32 3.58 -15.08 -23.02
N SER A 33 3.09 -16.08 -23.73
CA SER A 33 2.80 -15.97 -25.16
C SER A 33 1.81 -14.84 -25.46
N ASP A 34 0.73 -14.74 -24.67
CA ASP A 34 -0.29 -13.70 -24.82
C ASP A 34 0.27 -12.30 -24.58
N ILE A 35 1.15 -12.15 -23.58
CA ILE A 35 1.81 -10.88 -23.31
C ILE A 35 2.77 -10.54 -24.44
N LEU A 36 3.68 -11.45 -24.83
CA LEU A 36 4.68 -11.16 -25.85
C LEU A 36 4.10 -10.91 -27.22
N SER A 37 2.97 -11.54 -27.55
CA SER A 37 2.23 -11.29 -28.81
C SER A 37 1.42 -10.00 -28.78
N GLY A 38 1.21 -9.41 -27.61
CA GLY A 38 0.35 -8.24 -27.43
C GLY A 38 -1.15 -8.56 -27.39
N ALA A 39 -1.52 -9.83 -27.29
CA ALA A 39 -2.92 -10.26 -27.12
C ALA A 39 -3.48 -9.80 -25.78
N VAL A 40 -2.63 -9.77 -24.76
CA VAL A 40 -2.97 -9.29 -23.40
C VAL A 40 -1.95 -8.23 -22.98
N SER A 41 -2.42 -7.09 -22.48
CA SER A 41 -1.57 -6.08 -21.87
C SER A 41 -1.16 -6.52 -20.46
N PRO A 42 0.15 -6.48 -20.11
CA PRO A 42 0.59 -6.83 -18.76
C PRO A 42 0.00 -5.87 -17.73
N SER A 43 -0.43 -6.42 -16.61
CA SER A 43 -1.04 -5.67 -15.49
C SER A 43 -0.50 -6.10 -14.12
N GLY A 44 0.53 -6.91 -14.10
CA GLY A 44 1.28 -7.27 -12.90
C GLY A 44 2.05 -6.07 -12.37
N ARG A 45 2.27 -6.05 -11.03
CA ARG A 45 3.10 -5.06 -10.37
C ARG A 45 4.10 -5.79 -9.48
N LEU A 46 5.30 -5.22 -9.36
CA LEU A 46 6.35 -5.78 -8.51
C LEU A 46 5.91 -5.72 -7.05
N THR A 47 6.03 -6.84 -6.36
CA THR A 47 5.75 -6.99 -4.93
C THR A 47 6.97 -6.70 -4.07
N ASP A 48 8.12 -6.50 -4.71
CA ASP A 48 9.41 -6.28 -4.07
C ASP A 48 10.08 -5.02 -4.61
N SER A 49 10.99 -4.47 -3.80
CA SER A 49 11.90 -3.41 -4.22
C SER A 49 13.22 -4.03 -4.66
N TRP A 50 13.69 -3.67 -5.85
CA TRP A 50 14.92 -4.19 -6.42
C TRP A 50 16.02 -3.14 -6.28
N ALA A 51 16.95 -3.39 -5.38
CA ALA A 51 18.11 -2.54 -5.17
C ALA A 51 19.00 -2.45 -6.43
N LEU A 52 19.86 -1.45 -6.49
CA LEU A 52 20.87 -1.36 -7.53
C LEU A 52 21.96 -2.43 -7.34
N ARG A 53 22.33 -2.70 -6.09
CA ARG A 53 23.32 -3.68 -5.67
C ARG A 53 22.83 -4.45 -4.46
N TYR A 54 23.38 -5.62 -4.24
CA TYR A 54 23.03 -6.46 -3.09
C TYR A 54 23.31 -5.75 -1.75
N GLU A 55 24.40 -5.01 -1.66
CA GLU A 55 24.83 -4.27 -0.45
C GLU A 55 23.87 -3.14 -0.06
N ASP A 56 22.98 -2.73 -0.97
CA ASP A 56 21.97 -1.71 -0.71
C ASP A 56 20.77 -2.24 0.08
N TYR A 57 20.65 -3.58 0.26
CA TYR A 57 19.61 -4.16 1.14
C TYR A 57 20.01 -4.05 2.61
N PRO A 58 19.06 -3.79 3.52
CA PRO A 58 19.34 -3.82 4.96
C PRO A 58 19.84 -5.22 5.36
N ASN A 59 20.85 -5.24 6.23
CA ASN A 59 21.48 -6.48 6.72
C ASN A 59 22.09 -7.39 5.65
N ALA A 60 22.45 -6.87 4.48
CA ALA A 60 23.03 -7.64 3.38
C ALA A 60 24.27 -8.46 3.80
N GLU A 61 25.11 -7.93 4.70
CA GLU A 61 26.35 -8.54 5.19
C GLU A 61 26.13 -9.69 6.20
N SER A 62 24.95 -9.78 6.81
CA SER A 62 24.65 -10.78 7.83
C SER A 62 23.53 -11.74 7.44
N PHE A 63 22.93 -11.58 6.26
CA PHE A 63 21.82 -12.41 5.82
C PHE A 63 22.25 -13.88 5.61
N SER A 64 21.48 -14.82 6.16
CA SER A 64 21.71 -16.25 6.05
C SER A 64 23.11 -16.65 6.52
N TYR A 65 23.81 -17.52 5.78
CA TYR A 65 25.15 -18.00 6.11
C TYR A 65 26.25 -16.93 6.13
N LEU A 66 25.99 -15.72 5.66
CA LEU A 66 26.96 -14.63 5.64
C LEU A 66 27.33 -14.15 7.05
N SER A 67 26.49 -14.37 8.03
CA SER A 67 26.79 -14.10 9.46
C SER A 67 27.87 -15.05 10.02
N GLY A 68 28.12 -16.20 9.35
CA GLY A 68 29.00 -17.26 9.83
C GLY A 68 28.36 -18.16 10.89
N ASP A 69 27.17 -17.88 11.36
CA ASP A 69 26.41 -18.69 12.32
C ASP A 69 25.14 -19.24 11.66
N LEU A 70 25.13 -20.53 11.36
CA LEU A 70 23.99 -21.21 10.73
C LEU A 70 22.87 -21.58 11.71
N SER A 71 23.10 -21.39 12.99
CA SER A 71 22.12 -21.71 14.04
C SER A 71 21.26 -20.53 14.43
N ARG A 72 21.64 -19.32 14.02
CA ARG A 72 21.00 -18.07 14.42
C ARG A 72 20.83 -17.13 13.23
N GLU A 73 19.61 -16.60 13.04
CA GLU A 73 19.30 -15.54 12.10
C GLU A 73 18.72 -14.34 12.87
N GLU A 74 19.19 -13.13 12.57
CA GLU A 74 18.75 -11.91 13.24
C GLU A 74 18.01 -11.01 12.27
N TYR A 75 16.74 -10.73 12.57
CA TYR A 75 15.89 -9.79 11.84
C TYR A 75 16.02 -8.40 12.46
N ARG A 76 16.92 -7.59 11.93
CA ARG A 76 17.28 -6.26 12.49
C ARG A 76 16.53 -5.10 11.84
N GLU A 77 15.76 -5.35 10.78
CA GLU A 77 15.09 -4.32 9.99
C GLU A 77 13.99 -3.58 10.77
N GLY A 78 13.44 -4.19 11.82
CA GLY A 78 12.30 -3.63 12.53
C GLY A 78 11.11 -3.41 11.59
N ILE A 79 10.58 -2.18 11.57
CA ILE A 79 9.48 -1.81 10.68
C ILE A 79 9.93 -1.56 9.23
N TYR A 80 11.24 -1.46 8.97
CA TYR A 80 11.81 -1.07 7.68
C TYR A 80 12.08 -2.27 6.77
N VAL A 81 11.07 -3.09 6.55
CA VAL A 81 11.14 -4.25 5.64
C VAL A 81 10.75 -3.84 4.23
N GLY A 82 11.52 -4.28 3.23
CA GLY A 82 11.24 -4.08 1.82
C GLY A 82 11.16 -2.59 1.44
N TYR A 83 10.10 -2.19 0.72
CA TYR A 83 9.96 -0.81 0.22
C TYR A 83 9.97 0.24 1.33
N ARG A 84 9.56 -0.12 2.55
CA ARG A 84 9.58 0.81 3.70
C ARG A 84 10.99 1.31 4.00
N TYR A 85 11.99 0.44 3.91
CA TYR A 85 13.39 0.82 4.04
C TYR A 85 13.81 1.76 2.92
N PHE A 86 13.66 1.35 1.68
CA PHE A 86 14.13 2.13 0.53
C PHE A 86 13.47 3.50 0.42
N ASP A 87 12.17 3.59 0.72
CA ASP A 87 11.41 4.84 0.69
C ASP A 87 11.77 5.76 1.87
N SER A 88 11.94 5.20 3.08
CA SER A 88 12.22 5.99 4.28
C SER A 88 13.64 6.57 4.28
N PHE A 89 14.60 5.81 3.78
CA PHE A 89 16.01 6.23 3.74
C PHE A 89 16.45 6.74 2.37
N SER A 90 15.50 6.87 1.42
CA SER A 90 15.78 7.37 0.06
C SER A 90 16.89 6.58 -0.65
N VAL A 91 16.96 5.27 -0.42
CA VAL A 91 17.94 4.41 -1.06
C VAL A 91 17.56 4.19 -2.53
N PRO A 92 18.46 4.43 -3.48
CA PRO A 92 18.16 4.27 -4.91
C PRO A 92 17.78 2.84 -5.27
N LEU A 93 16.79 2.70 -6.15
CA LEU A 93 16.30 1.42 -6.63
C LEU A 93 16.44 1.29 -8.14
N ARG A 94 16.67 0.08 -8.61
CA ARG A 94 16.54 -0.30 -10.02
C ARG A 94 15.07 -0.32 -10.42
N TYR A 95 14.25 -1.04 -9.64
CA TYR A 95 12.80 -1.08 -9.79
C TYR A 95 12.14 -0.97 -8.42
N GLY A 96 11.12 -0.14 -8.30
CA GLY A 96 10.43 0.12 -7.05
C GLY A 96 9.24 -0.80 -6.82
N PHE A 97 8.85 -0.91 -5.57
CA PHE A 97 7.62 -1.59 -5.17
C PHE A 97 6.41 -1.02 -5.92
N GLY A 98 5.58 -1.91 -6.42
CA GLY A 98 4.37 -1.57 -7.15
C GLY A 98 4.61 -1.16 -8.60
N GLU A 99 5.87 -1.05 -9.08
CA GLU A 99 6.16 -0.69 -10.48
C GLU A 99 5.81 -1.84 -11.44
N GLY A 100 5.50 -1.46 -12.65
CA GLY A 100 5.22 -2.36 -13.77
C GLY A 100 4.69 -1.57 -14.95
N LEU A 101 5.03 -2.00 -16.15
CA LEU A 101 4.61 -1.37 -17.39
C LEU A 101 3.35 -2.05 -17.93
N SER A 102 2.59 -1.30 -18.71
CA SER A 102 1.44 -1.75 -19.48
C SER A 102 1.64 -1.34 -20.94
N TYR A 103 0.86 -1.92 -21.87
CA TYR A 103 0.83 -1.48 -23.28
C TYR A 103 -0.09 -0.29 -23.50
N THR A 104 -0.71 0.19 -22.42
CA THR A 104 -1.60 1.37 -22.43
C THR A 104 -1.31 2.22 -21.21
N ASP A 105 -1.81 3.44 -21.19
CA ASP A 105 -1.65 4.40 -20.11
C ASP A 105 -2.97 4.60 -19.37
N PHE A 106 -2.87 4.97 -18.09
CA PHE A 106 -4.03 5.20 -17.25
C PHE A 106 -3.95 6.55 -16.53
N SER A 107 -5.11 7.19 -16.39
CA SER A 107 -5.32 8.33 -15.50
C SER A 107 -6.03 7.85 -14.24
N ILE A 108 -5.48 8.20 -13.08
CA ILE A 108 -6.04 7.86 -11.76
C ILE A 108 -6.42 9.16 -11.07
N ARG A 109 -7.68 9.30 -10.63
CA ARG A 109 -8.20 10.50 -9.95
C ARG A 109 -8.95 10.11 -8.69
N LEU A 110 -8.73 10.87 -7.62
CA LEU A 110 -9.59 10.85 -6.44
C LEU A 110 -10.78 11.76 -6.71
N GLU A 111 -12.00 11.21 -6.72
CA GLU A 111 -13.24 11.98 -6.89
C GLU A 111 -13.75 12.49 -5.54
N SER A 112 -13.70 11.64 -4.51
CA SER A 112 -14.08 12.04 -3.15
C SER A 112 -13.34 11.21 -2.11
N LEU A 113 -13.20 11.79 -0.90
CA LEU A 113 -12.74 11.10 0.29
C LEU A 113 -13.61 11.54 1.45
N ARG A 114 -14.16 10.58 2.19
CA ARG A 114 -14.96 10.84 3.38
C ARG A 114 -14.58 9.90 4.52
N PHE A 115 -14.86 10.34 5.72
CA PHE A 115 -14.71 9.54 6.93
C PHE A 115 -16.03 8.84 7.24
N LEU A 116 -15.98 7.53 7.49
CA LEU A 116 -17.09 6.72 7.94
C LEU A 116 -16.92 6.44 9.43
N GLU A 117 -17.95 6.80 10.22
CA GLU A 117 -18.02 6.41 11.63
C GLU A 117 -18.35 4.93 11.75
N GLY A 118 -17.81 4.25 12.77
CA GLY A 118 -18.18 2.87 13.09
C GLY A 118 -19.51 2.79 13.86
N GLU A 119 -20.18 1.66 13.79
CA GLU A 119 -21.48 1.44 14.47
C GLU A 119 -21.34 0.76 15.84
N ALA A 120 -20.19 0.20 16.19
CA ALA A 120 -19.98 -0.44 17.50
C ALA A 120 -19.84 0.58 18.63
N GLU A 121 -20.32 0.27 19.81
CA GLU A 121 -20.26 1.13 21.00
C GLU A 121 -18.82 1.54 21.34
N SER A 122 -17.84 0.65 21.13
CA SER A 122 -16.41 0.93 21.19
C SER A 122 -15.94 1.85 20.05
N ALA A 123 -16.50 1.71 18.86
CA ALA A 123 -16.19 2.53 17.70
C ALA A 123 -16.80 3.94 17.79
N LEU A 124 -17.93 4.09 18.47
CA LEU A 124 -18.53 5.42 18.77
C LEU A 124 -17.60 6.25 19.66
N SER A 125 -16.94 5.63 20.63
CA SER A 125 -15.92 6.30 21.46
C SER A 125 -14.74 6.77 20.62
N TYR A 126 -14.28 5.94 19.66
CA TYR A 126 -13.18 6.27 18.76
C TYR A 126 -13.60 7.27 17.67
N GLY A 127 -14.78 7.10 17.09
CA GLY A 127 -15.31 7.97 16.03
C GLY A 127 -15.49 9.41 16.52
N SER A 128 -16.09 9.62 17.69
CA SER A 128 -16.25 10.95 18.27
C SER A 128 -14.91 11.61 18.62
N THR A 129 -13.95 10.85 19.13
CA THR A 129 -12.59 11.34 19.43
C THR A 129 -11.85 11.70 18.15
N LEU A 130 -11.94 10.86 17.09
CA LEU A 130 -11.33 11.13 15.80
C LEU A 130 -11.94 12.35 15.13
N LEU A 131 -13.27 12.46 15.08
CA LEU A 131 -13.95 13.60 14.48
C LEU A 131 -13.61 14.92 15.18
N SER A 132 -13.60 14.95 16.51
CA SER A 132 -13.19 16.14 17.26
C SER A 132 -11.71 16.48 17.04
N GLY A 133 -10.86 15.45 16.89
CA GLY A 133 -9.43 15.60 16.59
C GLY A 133 -9.16 16.08 15.16
N LEU A 134 -10.05 15.76 14.21
CA LEU A 134 -9.95 16.17 12.81
C LEU A 134 -10.55 17.56 12.55
N GLY A 135 -11.19 18.18 13.53
CA GLY A 135 -11.92 19.43 13.36
C GLY A 135 -13.19 19.30 12.49
N LEU A 136 -13.64 18.06 12.24
CA LEU A 136 -14.86 17.78 11.49
C LEU A 136 -16.07 17.84 12.43
N GLN A 137 -17.11 18.59 12.05
CA GLN A 137 -18.38 18.62 12.76
C GLN A 137 -19.30 17.52 12.23
N SER A 138 -20.07 16.91 13.13
CA SER A 138 -20.99 15.78 12.84
C SER A 138 -22.13 16.10 11.84
N GLY A 139 -22.09 17.24 11.17
CA GLY A 139 -23.14 17.72 10.26
C GLY A 139 -22.93 17.38 8.78
N ASP A 140 -21.78 16.87 8.38
CA ASP A 140 -21.49 16.56 6.96
C ASP A 140 -21.94 15.12 6.62
N ARG A 141 -23.20 14.79 6.93
CA ARG A 141 -23.85 13.55 6.52
C ARG A 141 -24.37 13.75 5.10
N GLY A 142 -23.61 13.27 4.09
CA GLY A 142 -24.17 13.11 2.76
C GLY A 142 -25.42 12.22 2.81
N GLU A 143 -26.48 12.63 2.08
CA GLU A 143 -27.73 11.88 1.96
C GLU A 143 -27.48 10.42 1.62
N ARG A 144 -28.03 9.51 2.43
CA ARG A 144 -28.03 8.07 2.15
C ARG A 144 -28.91 7.81 0.94
N THR A 145 -28.35 7.27 -0.12
CA THR A 145 -29.12 6.57 -1.14
C THR A 145 -29.32 5.12 -0.69
N GLU A 146 -30.57 4.76 -0.41
CA GLU A 146 -30.99 3.49 0.24
C GLU A 146 -30.84 2.21 -0.60
N ASP A 147 -30.32 2.25 -1.82
CA ASP A 147 -30.47 1.16 -2.80
C ASP A 147 -29.27 0.18 -2.93
N ARG A 148 -28.35 0.09 -1.96
CA ARG A 148 -27.21 -0.87 -2.03
C ARG A 148 -26.84 -1.59 -0.74
N GLU A 149 -27.79 -1.79 0.17
CA GLU A 149 -27.49 -2.37 1.51
C GLU A 149 -27.71 -3.90 1.62
N GLU A 150 -27.96 -4.65 0.58
CA GLU A 150 -28.41 -6.06 0.72
C GLU A 150 -27.32 -7.15 0.66
N GLN A 151 -26.07 -6.97 1.05
CA GLN A 151 -25.11 -8.10 1.14
C GLN A 151 -24.01 -8.00 2.18
N ALA A 152 -24.22 -7.46 3.37
CA ALA A 152 -23.24 -7.57 4.47
C ALA A 152 -23.93 -7.63 5.83
N GLU A 153 -24.67 -8.71 6.08
CA GLU A 153 -25.08 -9.05 7.44
C GLU A 153 -23.84 -9.53 8.23
N GLY A 154 -23.49 -8.83 9.32
CA GLY A 154 -22.64 -9.34 10.40
C GLY A 154 -21.21 -8.79 10.51
N VAL A 155 -20.77 -7.80 9.76
CA VAL A 155 -19.49 -7.14 10.00
C VAL A 155 -19.72 -5.86 10.80
N GLU A 156 -19.25 -5.82 12.05
CA GLU A 156 -19.15 -4.58 12.82
C GLU A 156 -18.45 -3.54 11.95
N ARG A 157 -19.13 -2.40 11.69
CA ARG A 157 -18.58 -1.37 10.80
C ARG A 157 -17.54 -0.57 11.57
N GLU A 158 -16.27 -0.94 11.35
CA GLU A 158 -15.14 -0.19 11.90
C GLU A 158 -15.04 1.20 11.24
N PRO A 159 -14.53 2.22 11.98
CA PRO A 159 -14.21 3.52 11.41
C PRO A 159 -13.27 3.37 10.21
N ALA A 160 -13.58 4.06 9.12
CA ALA A 160 -12.82 3.93 7.88
C ALA A 160 -12.75 5.24 7.09
N LEU A 161 -11.75 5.33 6.23
CA LEU A 161 -11.75 6.26 5.10
C LEU A 161 -12.42 5.58 3.92
N GLU A 162 -13.35 6.24 3.29
CA GLU A 162 -13.93 5.81 2.02
C GLU A 162 -13.47 6.74 0.90
N LEU A 163 -12.86 6.16 -0.11
CA LEU A 163 -12.32 6.86 -1.26
C LEU A 163 -13.12 6.44 -2.51
N SER A 164 -13.70 7.42 -3.24
CA SER A 164 -14.16 7.21 -4.60
C SER A 164 -13.01 7.53 -5.55
N ILE A 165 -12.64 6.55 -6.36
CA ILE A 165 -11.50 6.64 -7.28
C ILE A 165 -11.98 6.30 -8.69
N ARG A 166 -11.67 7.20 -9.64
CA ARG A 166 -11.91 6.99 -11.05
C ARG A 166 -10.60 6.67 -11.76
N VAL A 167 -10.62 5.62 -12.57
CA VAL A 167 -9.50 5.20 -13.43
C VAL A 167 -9.99 5.17 -14.87
N GLU A 168 -9.23 5.78 -15.76
CA GLU A 168 -9.50 5.84 -17.18
C GLU A 168 -8.31 5.29 -17.97
N ASN A 169 -8.56 4.43 -18.93
CA ASN A 169 -7.56 4.05 -19.93
C ASN A 169 -7.41 5.19 -20.94
N THR A 170 -6.31 5.93 -20.84
CA THR A 170 -6.02 7.09 -21.71
C THR A 170 -5.24 6.72 -22.96
N GLY A 171 -4.87 5.46 -23.13
CA GLY A 171 -4.24 4.98 -24.36
C GLY A 171 -5.20 4.88 -25.54
N SER A 172 -4.67 4.61 -26.71
CA SER A 172 -5.45 4.61 -27.96
C SER A 172 -5.59 3.24 -28.61
N ARG A 173 -4.89 2.21 -28.11
CA ARG A 173 -4.77 0.94 -28.84
C ARG A 173 -5.13 -0.30 -28.03
N TYR A 174 -4.64 -0.40 -26.81
CA TYR A 174 -4.75 -1.63 -26.03
C TYR A 174 -5.74 -1.48 -24.89
N ALA A 175 -6.57 -2.48 -24.69
CA ALA A 175 -7.28 -2.65 -23.43
C ALA A 175 -6.28 -3.08 -22.34
N GLY A 176 -6.52 -2.67 -21.09
CA GLY A 176 -5.63 -2.98 -19.99
C GLY A 176 -6.31 -2.86 -18.64
N ARG A 177 -5.59 -3.26 -17.59
CA ARG A 177 -6.00 -3.13 -16.19
C ARG A 177 -4.96 -2.33 -15.42
N GLU A 178 -5.39 -1.44 -14.55
CA GLU A 178 -4.49 -0.72 -13.65
C GLU A 178 -4.63 -1.24 -12.22
N CYS A 179 -3.51 -1.28 -11.50
CA CYS A 179 -3.49 -1.56 -10.06
C CYS A 179 -3.30 -0.25 -9.30
N VAL A 180 -4.41 0.31 -8.84
CA VAL A 180 -4.38 1.52 -8.00
C VAL A 180 -3.86 1.16 -6.62
N GLN A 181 -2.87 1.90 -6.14
CA GLN A 181 -2.24 1.73 -4.83
C GLN A 181 -2.41 2.98 -4.00
N ILE A 182 -2.85 2.81 -2.76
CA ILE A 182 -3.09 3.88 -1.82
C ILE A 182 -2.08 3.78 -0.68
N TYR A 183 -1.38 4.89 -0.42
CA TYR A 183 -0.40 4.98 0.64
C TYR A 183 -0.77 6.08 1.63
N ALA A 184 -0.31 5.93 2.86
CA ALA A 184 -0.37 6.96 3.89
C ALA A 184 1.03 7.39 4.31
N SER A 185 1.25 8.69 4.41
CA SER A 185 2.35 9.24 5.20
C SER A 185 1.84 9.61 6.58
N LEU A 186 2.59 9.20 7.60
CA LEU A 186 2.22 9.34 9.00
C LEU A 186 2.99 10.53 9.62
N PRO A 187 2.49 11.14 10.71
CA PRO A 187 3.19 12.24 11.35
C PRO A 187 4.49 11.79 12.00
N ALA A 188 5.51 12.62 11.95
CA ALA A 188 6.65 12.48 12.84
C ALA A 188 6.17 12.67 14.29
N GLY A 189 6.42 11.70 15.14
CA GLY A 189 5.99 11.66 16.54
C GLY A 189 7.00 10.93 17.41
N GLU A 190 6.53 10.37 18.52
CA GLU A 190 7.38 9.60 19.42
C GLU A 190 7.66 8.18 18.92
N LEU A 191 6.70 7.60 18.19
CA LEU A 191 6.84 6.28 17.61
C LEU A 191 7.60 6.33 16.29
N GLU A 192 8.43 5.33 16.06
CA GLU A 192 9.11 5.13 14.79
C GLU A 192 8.12 4.77 13.69
N LYS A 193 8.30 5.36 12.50
CA LYS A 193 7.40 5.17 11.34
C LYS A 193 8.16 5.20 10.04
N GLU A 194 7.68 4.42 9.11
CA GLU A 194 8.07 4.47 7.72
C GLU A 194 7.57 5.75 7.04
N HIS A 195 8.26 6.20 6.01
CA HIS A 195 7.90 7.41 5.26
C HIS A 195 6.50 7.29 4.63
N ARG A 196 6.21 6.15 3.97
CA ARG A 196 4.89 5.84 3.42
C ARG A 196 4.52 4.38 3.67
N ARG A 197 3.27 4.16 4.01
CA ARG A 197 2.66 2.84 4.27
C ARG A 197 1.60 2.55 3.23
N LEU A 198 1.66 1.38 2.58
CA LEU A 198 0.56 0.88 1.76
C LEU A 198 -0.63 0.56 2.68
N ILE A 199 -1.76 1.22 2.43
CA ILE A 199 -2.99 1.07 3.22
C ILE A 199 -4.13 0.45 2.41
N GLY A 200 -3.98 0.34 1.09
CA GLY A 200 -4.97 -0.31 0.24
C GLY A 200 -4.52 -0.38 -1.21
N PHE A 201 -5.13 -1.30 -1.94
CA PHE A 201 -4.97 -1.38 -3.39
C PHE A 201 -6.19 -2.04 -4.03
N ARG A 202 -6.42 -1.73 -5.30
CA ARG A 202 -7.43 -2.39 -6.12
C ARG A 202 -7.01 -2.42 -7.58
N LYS A 203 -7.25 -3.55 -8.24
CA LYS A 203 -7.09 -3.69 -9.68
C LYS A 203 -8.43 -3.44 -10.38
N THR A 204 -8.41 -2.64 -11.46
CA THR A 204 -9.60 -2.35 -12.27
C THR A 204 -10.10 -3.58 -13.03
N ALA A 205 -11.31 -3.50 -13.54
CA ALA A 205 -11.76 -4.31 -14.65
C ALA A 205 -10.86 -4.08 -15.89
N LEU A 206 -11.05 -4.87 -16.94
CA LEU A 206 -10.39 -4.62 -18.23
C LEU A 206 -11.05 -3.40 -18.86
N LEU A 207 -10.27 -2.35 -19.09
CA LEU A 207 -10.73 -1.09 -19.66
C LEU A 207 -10.23 -0.96 -21.11
N SER A 208 -11.14 -0.79 -22.04
CA SER A 208 -10.83 -0.44 -23.42
C SER A 208 -10.30 1.00 -23.51
N PRO A 209 -9.62 1.39 -24.62
CA PRO A 209 -9.23 2.78 -24.84
C PRO A 209 -10.40 3.76 -24.65
N GLY A 210 -10.22 4.77 -23.79
CA GLY A 210 -11.24 5.77 -23.43
C GLY A 210 -12.27 5.30 -22.40
N GLU A 211 -12.27 4.03 -22.03
CA GLU A 211 -13.15 3.50 -20.98
C GLU A 211 -12.66 3.86 -19.59
N SER A 212 -13.59 4.05 -18.66
CA SER A 212 -13.29 4.34 -17.26
C SER A 212 -14.10 3.50 -16.30
N GLU A 213 -13.53 3.22 -15.15
CA GLU A 213 -14.19 2.61 -13.99
C GLU A 213 -14.12 3.58 -12.80
N GLU A 214 -15.22 3.71 -12.09
CA GLU A 214 -15.26 4.35 -10.78
C GLU A 214 -15.59 3.30 -9.73
N PHE A 215 -14.88 3.33 -8.62
CA PHE A 215 -15.08 2.40 -7.52
C PHE A 215 -14.84 3.04 -6.16
N LEU A 216 -15.50 2.49 -5.15
CA LEU A 216 -15.29 2.83 -3.76
C LEU A 216 -14.24 1.88 -3.16
N LEU A 217 -13.33 2.45 -2.38
CA LEU A 217 -12.37 1.70 -1.58
C LEU A 217 -12.49 2.15 -0.12
N ARG A 218 -12.83 1.20 0.74
CA ARG A 218 -12.92 1.42 2.19
C ARG A 218 -11.60 1.01 2.84
N ILE A 219 -10.98 1.92 3.58
CA ILE A 219 -9.71 1.74 4.27
C ILE A 219 -9.95 1.89 5.77
N PRO A 220 -9.86 0.80 6.54
CA PRO A 220 -9.99 0.85 7.99
C PRO A 220 -8.97 1.81 8.61
N ILE A 221 -9.41 2.63 9.56
CA ILE A 221 -8.56 3.65 10.19
C ILE A 221 -7.38 3.03 10.94
N TYR A 222 -7.50 1.82 11.46
CA TYR A 222 -6.40 1.16 12.17
C TYR A 222 -5.15 0.96 11.29
N LEU A 223 -5.29 0.91 9.95
CA LEU A 223 -4.14 0.85 9.03
C LEU A 223 -3.26 2.09 9.08
N LEU A 224 -3.76 3.20 9.62
CA LEU A 224 -2.98 4.41 9.88
C LEU A 224 -2.32 4.41 11.26
N ALA A 225 -2.66 3.45 12.12
CA ALA A 225 -2.15 3.39 13.49
C ALA A 225 -0.72 2.82 13.53
N SER A 226 0.03 3.22 14.54
CA SER A 226 1.32 2.64 14.89
C SER A 226 1.23 1.95 16.24
N TYR A 227 2.00 0.88 16.42
CA TYR A 227 2.02 0.14 17.68
C TYR A 227 3.01 0.75 18.66
N ASP A 228 2.54 1.00 19.86
CA ASP A 228 3.34 1.44 21.00
C ASP A 228 3.58 0.23 21.94
N GLU A 229 4.81 -0.28 21.93
CA GLU A 229 5.19 -1.44 22.74
C GLU A 229 5.07 -1.16 24.25
N LYS A 230 5.39 0.06 24.71
CA LYS A 230 5.34 0.44 26.12
C LYS A 230 3.92 0.44 26.65
N ARG A 231 2.96 0.84 25.82
CA ARG A 231 1.54 0.91 26.15
C ARG A 231 0.76 -0.32 25.73
N SER A 232 1.40 -1.24 24.98
CA SER A 232 0.76 -2.39 24.33
C SER A 232 -0.50 -1.97 23.58
N ALA A 233 -0.40 -0.96 22.73
CA ALA A 233 -1.54 -0.34 22.10
C ALA A 233 -1.26 0.13 20.66
N TYR A 234 -2.25 0.01 19.80
CA TYR A 234 -2.29 0.69 18.50
C TYR A 234 -2.89 2.09 18.68
N LEU A 235 -2.18 3.09 18.19
CA LEU A 235 -2.61 4.47 18.33
C LEU A 235 -2.32 5.31 17.09
N LEU A 236 -3.10 6.36 16.94
CA LEU A 236 -2.85 7.46 15.99
C LEU A 236 -2.21 8.60 16.77
N GLU A 237 -0.99 8.98 16.43
CA GLU A 237 -0.35 10.13 17.05
C GLU A 237 -0.90 11.44 16.49
N ARG A 238 -0.91 12.48 17.32
CA ARG A 238 -1.19 13.84 16.88
C ARG A 238 -0.27 14.25 15.74
N GLY A 239 -0.82 14.89 14.70
CA GLY A 239 -0.01 15.43 13.61
C GLY A 239 -0.69 15.37 12.25
N ARG A 240 0.10 15.48 11.20
CA ARG A 240 -0.37 15.51 9.82
C ARG A 240 -0.21 14.15 9.16
N TYR A 241 -1.30 13.66 8.60
CA TYR A 241 -1.34 12.46 7.77
C TYR A 241 -1.54 12.88 6.32
N GLY A 242 -0.94 12.17 5.38
CA GLY A 242 -1.16 12.38 3.96
C GLY A 242 -1.68 11.10 3.31
N ILE A 243 -2.61 11.23 2.36
CA ILE A 243 -3.05 10.13 1.50
C ILE A 243 -2.47 10.33 0.12
N TRP A 244 -1.88 9.27 -0.41
CA TRP A 244 -1.20 9.24 -1.69
C TRP A 244 -1.82 8.16 -2.56
N ILE A 245 -2.05 8.44 -3.85
CA ILE A 245 -2.65 7.49 -4.79
C ILE A 245 -1.82 7.46 -6.07
N GLY A 246 -1.63 6.25 -6.61
CA GLY A 246 -0.94 6.06 -7.88
C GLY A 246 -0.90 4.60 -8.32
N GLY A 247 -0.30 4.34 -9.47
CA GLY A 247 -0.05 2.98 -10.00
C GLY A 247 1.18 2.30 -9.39
N SER A 248 1.99 3.02 -8.61
CA SER A 248 3.14 2.51 -7.87
C SER A 248 3.50 3.47 -6.74
N LEU A 249 4.37 3.03 -5.82
CA LEU A 249 4.88 3.89 -4.74
C LEU A 249 5.53 5.15 -5.29
N ARG A 250 6.41 5.03 -6.29
CA ARG A 250 7.13 6.15 -6.90
C ARG A 250 6.22 7.08 -7.70
N ALA A 251 5.23 6.53 -8.40
CA ALA A 251 4.27 7.30 -9.18
C ALA A 251 3.13 7.89 -8.35
N SER A 252 3.02 7.54 -7.05
CA SER A 252 1.95 8.05 -6.19
C SER A 252 2.11 9.54 -5.92
N LYS A 253 0.97 10.24 -5.86
CA LYS A 253 0.88 11.68 -5.57
C LYS A 253 0.04 11.91 -4.33
N ALA A 254 0.43 12.89 -3.53
CA ALA A 254 -0.38 13.31 -2.39
C ALA A 254 -1.69 13.93 -2.90
N VAL A 255 -2.80 13.33 -2.54
CA VAL A 255 -4.14 13.76 -2.99
C VAL A 255 -4.93 14.38 -1.85
N TRP A 256 -4.60 14.07 -0.60
CA TRP A 256 -5.31 14.58 0.55
C TRP A 256 -4.41 14.66 1.79
N LYS A 257 -4.72 15.59 2.70
CA LYS A 257 -4.02 15.77 3.98
C LYS A 257 -5.04 15.93 5.09
N LEU A 258 -4.84 15.23 6.17
CA LEU A 258 -5.61 15.39 7.39
C LEU A 258 -4.70 15.75 8.56
N ARG A 259 -5.24 16.41 9.56
CA ARG A 259 -4.56 16.75 10.79
C ARG A 259 -5.33 16.21 11.97
N LEU A 260 -4.67 15.42 12.78
CA LEU A 260 -5.19 14.95 14.05
C LEU A 260 -4.69 15.87 15.16
N GLU A 261 -5.59 16.52 15.87
CA GLU A 261 -5.24 17.49 16.91
C GLU A 261 -4.85 16.84 18.24
N ARG A 262 -5.30 15.60 18.48
CA ARG A 262 -5.01 14.84 19.70
C ARG A 262 -4.70 13.39 19.31
N GLU A 263 -3.90 12.73 20.14
CA GLU A 263 -3.67 11.29 20.03
C GLU A 263 -4.99 10.52 20.23
N ALA A 264 -5.14 9.41 19.51
CA ALA A 264 -6.24 8.48 19.68
C ALA A 264 -5.72 7.04 19.82
N VAL A 265 -6.05 6.38 20.92
CA VAL A 265 -5.77 4.96 21.14
C VAL A 265 -6.90 4.16 20.49
N LEU A 266 -6.57 3.35 19.48
CA LEU A 266 -7.56 2.56 18.75
C LEU A 266 -7.81 1.20 19.38
N LEU A 267 -6.73 0.54 19.86
CA LEU A 267 -6.81 -0.81 20.39
C LEU A 267 -5.73 -0.99 21.45
N LYS A 268 -6.12 -1.47 22.64
CA LYS A 268 -5.19 -1.94 23.67
C LYS A 268 -5.12 -3.46 23.63
N LEU A 269 -3.92 -3.99 23.59
CA LEU A 269 -3.66 -5.42 23.66
C LEU A 269 -3.32 -5.82 25.10
N ARG A 270 -3.66 -7.05 25.46
CA ARG A 270 -3.11 -7.67 26.67
C ARG A 270 -1.79 -8.32 26.29
N PRO A 271 -0.68 -8.02 26.97
CA PRO A 271 0.58 -8.72 26.72
C PRO A 271 0.45 -10.16 27.20
N GLU A 272 0.14 -11.08 26.30
CA GLU A 272 0.02 -12.52 26.62
C GLU A 272 1.36 -13.24 26.60
N LEU A 273 2.34 -12.67 25.90
CA LEU A 273 3.70 -13.20 25.80
C LEU A 273 4.68 -12.15 26.34
N SER A 274 5.17 -12.34 27.54
CA SER A 274 6.37 -11.65 28.02
C SER A 274 7.57 -12.55 27.74
N ILE A 275 8.44 -12.13 26.83
CA ILE A 275 9.78 -12.72 26.72
C ILE A 275 10.50 -12.34 28.02
N ARG A 276 10.76 -13.30 28.88
CA ARG A 276 11.67 -13.10 30.01
C ARG A 276 13.08 -13.16 29.43
N GLU A 277 13.80 -12.05 29.47
CA GLU A 277 15.24 -12.07 29.27
C GLU A 277 15.82 -12.89 30.44
N GLU A 278 16.48 -14.02 30.13
CA GLU A 278 17.31 -14.80 31.05
C GLU A 278 18.73 -14.23 31.09
#